data_e59646e771d73349c7a5042ef4d9b32e
#
_entry.id   e59646e771d73349c7a5042ef4d9b32e
#
_cell.length_a   1.000
_cell.length_b   1.000
_cell.length_c   1.000
_cell.angle_alpha   90.00
_cell.angle_beta   90.00
_cell.angle_gamma   90.00
#
_symmetry.space_group_name_H-M   'P 1'
#
loop_
_entity.id
_entity.type
_entity.pdbx_description
1 polymer ?
#
loop_
_entity_poly.entity_id
_entity_poly.type
_entity_poly.pdbx_seq_one_letter_code
_entity_poly.pdbx_strand_id
1 'polypeptide(L)'
;MKNHSIFWGILVFGGGILLLLNALGIGTAFALVPMLGSLLLLAISVVSFARLNFVTGLLPLPIIAYLWRNQLGIQDMKLWMLLLAALLLGIGLSTIFWRARKNRMKNCFHHHHDDDWSSEEWASGDTVTSTDDSENVSVDSTFGEHVKYVRSTNLKKVKIDSNFSSVKVYFDQCQASPEGTTIFVDCNFSGIFLYIPRTWSINNQTDVFAGSVEGATNTPGDYTKVSLVGDVNFGSVKIIYV
;
A
#
# COMPACT_ATOMS: atom_id res chain seq x y z
N MET A 1 -4.32 -14.59 4.78
CA MET A 1 -4.89 -14.80 6.12
C MET A 1 -3.87 -15.12 7.24
N LYS A 2 -2.58 -15.30 6.96
CA LYS A 2 -1.56 -15.73 7.96
C LYS A 2 -0.96 -14.61 8.84
N ASN A 3 -1.09 -13.33 8.47
CA ASN A 3 -0.41 -12.23 9.18
C ASN A 3 -1.24 -11.60 10.31
N HIS A 4 -2.57 -11.79 10.33
CA HIS A 4 -3.41 -11.29 11.42
C HIS A 4 -3.14 -11.98 12.75
N SER A 5 -2.81 -13.29 12.75
CA SER A 5 -2.56 -14.02 13.99
C SER A 5 -1.28 -13.59 14.69
N ILE A 6 -0.23 -13.23 13.94
CA ILE A 6 1.04 -12.74 14.49
C ILE A 6 0.86 -11.36 15.13
N PHE A 7 0.10 -10.47 14.50
CA PHE A 7 -0.21 -9.14 15.04
C PHE A 7 -0.95 -9.24 16.36
N TRP A 8 -2.02 -10.03 16.42
CA TRP A 8 -2.78 -10.25 17.66
C TRP A 8 -1.95 -10.95 18.74
N GLY A 9 -1.09 -11.90 18.36
CA GLY A 9 -0.16 -12.56 19.26
C GLY A 9 0.81 -11.60 19.95
N ILE A 10 1.46 -10.71 19.17
CA ILE A 10 2.39 -9.70 19.71
C ILE A 10 1.65 -8.71 20.62
N LEU A 11 0.46 -8.27 20.24
CA LEU A 11 -0.34 -7.31 21.01
C LEU A 11 -0.79 -7.90 22.36
N VAL A 12 -1.31 -9.14 22.36
CA VAL A 12 -1.74 -9.83 23.58
C VAL A 12 -0.55 -10.14 24.48
N PHE A 13 0.56 -10.64 23.93
CA PHE A 13 1.77 -10.96 24.68
C PHE A 13 2.40 -9.71 25.32
N GLY A 14 2.54 -8.62 24.54
CA GLY A 14 3.03 -7.34 25.06
C GLY A 14 2.11 -6.73 26.12
N GLY A 15 0.79 -6.79 25.92
CA GLY A 15 -0.20 -6.39 26.91
C GLY A 15 -0.09 -7.19 28.21
N GLY A 16 0.13 -8.51 28.10
CA GLY A 16 0.36 -9.40 29.25
C GLY A 16 1.61 -9.03 30.06
N ILE A 17 2.72 -8.75 29.38
CA ILE A 17 3.97 -8.30 30.03
C ILE A 17 3.75 -6.96 30.76
N LEU A 18 3.06 -6.01 30.15
CA LEU A 18 2.77 -4.71 30.74
C LEU A 18 1.90 -4.83 32.01
N LEU A 19 0.86 -5.68 31.96
CA LEU A 19 0.02 -5.96 33.13
C LEU A 19 0.83 -6.62 34.26
N LEU A 20 1.74 -7.52 33.92
CA LEU A 20 2.60 -8.20 34.89
C LEU A 20 3.58 -7.23 35.56
N LEU A 21 4.23 -6.34 34.78
CA LEU A 21 5.09 -5.29 35.31
C LEU A 21 4.34 -4.33 36.25
N ASN A 22 3.10 -3.98 35.89
CA ASN A 22 2.25 -3.15 36.74
C ASN A 22 1.84 -3.87 38.03
N ALA A 23 1.51 -5.16 37.96
CA ALA A 23 1.16 -5.99 39.13
C ALA A 23 2.34 -6.17 40.11
N LEU A 24 3.57 -6.17 39.60
CA LEU A 24 4.81 -6.23 40.40
C LEU A 24 5.19 -4.87 41.03
N GLY A 25 4.39 -3.82 40.82
CA GLY A 25 4.63 -2.48 41.38
C GLY A 25 5.83 -1.73 40.79
N ILE A 26 6.46 -2.25 39.73
CA ILE A 26 7.60 -1.65 39.05
C ILE A 26 7.17 -0.46 38.20
N GLY A 27 5.87 -0.29 37.97
CA GLY A 27 5.28 0.69 37.04
C GLY A 27 4.44 1.78 37.69
N THR A 28 4.53 2.05 38.97
CA THR A 28 3.68 3.04 39.67
C THR A 28 3.81 4.49 39.19
N ALA A 29 4.88 4.81 38.44
CA ALA A 29 5.09 6.12 37.82
C ALA A 29 4.51 6.24 36.39
N PHE A 30 4.04 5.16 35.79
CA PHE A 30 3.59 5.15 34.39
C PHE A 30 2.06 5.00 34.31
N ALA A 31 1.43 5.96 33.65
CA ALA A 31 0.00 5.87 33.38
C ALA A 31 -0.28 4.70 32.41
N LEU A 32 -1.22 3.80 32.76
CA LEU A 32 -1.58 2.63 31.94
C LEU A 32 -2.02 3.00 30.51
N VAL A 33 -2.72 4.11 30.37
CA VAL A 33 -3.27 4.58 29.09
C VAL A 33 -2.16 4.88 28.04
N PRO A 34 -1.11 5.69 28.33
CA PRO A 34 -0.03 5.90 27.36
C PRO A 34 0.79 4.64 27.11
N MET A 35 0.89 3.72 28.08
CA MET A 35 1.59 2.44 27.89
C MET A 35 0.88 1.53 26.89
N LEU A 36 -0.41 1.31 27.04
CA LEU A 36 -1.22 0.51 26.11
C LEU A 36 -1.29 1.16 24.73
N GLY A 37 -1.46 2.49 24.67
CA GLY A 37 -1.45 3.23 23.43
C GLY A 37 -0.13 3.13 22.67
N SER A 38 0.99 3.24 23.37
CA SER A 38 2.32 3.12 22.74
C SER A 38 2.60 1.70 22.23
N LEU A 39 2.16 0.66 22.93
CA LEU A 39 2.29 -0.72 22.49
C LEU A 39 1.53 -0.97 21.19
N LEU A 40 0.28 -0.51 21.11
CA LEU A 40 -0.54 -0.66 19.92
C LEU A 40 0.08 0.07 18.72
N LEU A 41 0.51 1.31 18.93
CA LEU A 41 1.18 2.11 17.89
C LEU A 41 2.51 1.49 17.45
N LEU A 42 3.27 0.91 18.38
CA LEU A 42 4.52 0.22 18.07
C LEU A 42 4.25 -1.06 17.26
N ALA A 43 3.21 -1.82 17.59
CA ALA A 43 2.82 -3.00 16.83
C ALA A 43 2.43 -2.63 15.38
N ILE A 44 1.67 -1.54 15.18
CA ILE A 44 1.32 -1.02 13.85
C ILE A 44 2.60 -0.63 13.10
N SER A 45 3.52 0.08 13.75
CA SER A 45 4.81 0.49 13.18
C SER A 45 5.62 -0.71 12.69
N VAL A 46 5.81 -1.74 13.53
CA VAL A 46 6.58 -2.94 13.20
C VAL A 46 5.96 -3.71 12.03
N VAL A 47 4.64 -3.89 12.02
CA VAL A 47 3.94 -4.57 10.92
C VAL A 47 4.09 -3.80 9.60
N SER A 48 4.01 -2.47 9.66
CA SER A 48 4.18 -1.59 8.49
C SER A 48 5.60 -1.65 7.95
N PHE A 49 6.63 -1.65 8.82
CA PHE A 49 8.02 -1.83 8.41
C PHE A 49 8.26 -3.22 7.81
N ALA A 50 7.67 -4.28 8.37
CA ALA A 50 7.77 -5.63 7.82
C ALA A 50 7.18 -5.74 6.40
N ARG A 51 6.20 -4.89 6.09
CA ARG A 51 5.60 -4.77 4.75
C ARG A 51 6.35 -3.78 3.84
N LEU A 52 7.49 -3.20 4.28
CA LEU A 52 8.26 -2.16 3.58
C LEU A 52 7.46 -0.87 3.33
N ASN A 53 6.44 -0.63 4.13
CA ASN A 53 5.62 0.57 4.05
C ASN A 53 6.13 1.61 5.04
N PHE A 54 7.14 2.37 4.62
CA PHE A 54 7.89 3.27 5.50
C PHE A 54 7.05 4.47 5.98
N VAL A 55 6.16 4.99 5.14
CA VAL A 55 5.30 6.12 5.51
C VAL A 55 4.40 5.73 6.69
N THR A 56 3.68 4.61 6.55
CA THR A 56 2.78 4.12 7.61
C THR A 56 3.54 3.63 8.85
N GLY A 57 4.77 3.15 8.67
CA GLY A 57 5.62 2.70 9.77
C GLY A 57 6.19 3.83 10.62
N LEU A 58 6.52 4.99 10.01
CA LEU A 58 7.07 6.14 10.71
C LEU A 58 6.01 6.99 11.43
N LEU A 59 4.78 7.05 10.93
CA LEU A 59 3.71 7.90 11.49
C LEU A 59 3.39 7.64 12.97
N PRO A 60 3.37 6.40 13.50
CA PRO A 60 3.11 6.15 14.90
C PRO A 60 4.21 6.62 15.85
N LEU A 61 5.47 6.70 15.41
CA LEU A 61 6.61 7.03 16.26
C LEU A 61 6.53 8.44 16.90
N PRO A 62 6.19 9.52 16.17
CA PRO A 62 5.95 10.84 16.76
C PRO A 62 4.86 10.84 17.82
N ILE A 63 3.82 10.05 17.65
CA ILE A 63 2.70 9.97 18.59
C ILE A 63 3.18 9.29 19.87
N ILE A 64 3.98 8.22 19.75
CA ILE A 64 4.62 7.58 20.91
C ILE A 64 5.53 8.57 21.64
N ALA A 65 6.40 9.29 20.91
CA ALA A 65 7.28 10.29 21.51
C ALA A 65 6.51 11.39 22.23
N TYR A 66 5.39 11.83 21.67
CA TYR A 66 4.52 12.83 22.29
C TYR A 66 3.81 12.30 23.55
N LEU A 67 3.39 11.03 23.59
CA LEU A 67 2.82 10.40 24.78
C LEU A 67 3.81 10.35 25.96
N TRP A 68 5.09 10.18 25.64
CA TRP A 68 6.15 10.07 26.63
C TRP A 68 6.93 11.39 26.84
N ARG A 69 6.44 12.51 26.34
CA ARG A 69 7.09 13.83 26.40
C ARG A 69 7.50 14.25 27.81
N ASN A 70 6.68 13.95 28.81
CA ASN A 70 6.95 14.33 30.21
C ASN A 70 8.12 13.54 30.81
N GLN A 71 8.26 12.25 30.45
CA GLN A 71 9.36 11.40 30.90
C GLN A 71 10.65 11.67 30.12
N LEU A 72 10.55 12.08 28.86
CA LEU A 72 11.68 12.46 28.01
C LEU A 72 12.20 13.87 28.33
N GLY A 73 11.51 14.63 29.18
CA GLY A 73 11.90 16.00 29.56
C GLY A 73 11.75 17.03 28.44
N ILE A 74 10.98 16.70 27.39
CA ILE A 74 10.85 17.53 26.19
C ILE A 74 9.44 18.15 26.17
N GLN A 75 9.25 19.18 27.00
CA GLN A 75 7.92 19.78 27.20
C GLN A 75 7.45 20.68 26.04
N ASP A 76 8.41 21.27 25.28
CA ASP A 76 8.11 22.22 24.20
C ASP A 76 7.90 21.59 22.82
N MET A 77 7.75 20.25 22.74
CA MET A 77 7.54 19.57 21.47
C MET A 77 6.15 19.84 20.88
N LYS A 78 6.12 20.44 19.71
CA LYS A 78 4.90 20.60 18.92
C LYS A 78 4.64 19.31 18.14
N LEU A 79 3.56 18.61 18.48
CA LEU A 79 3.15 17.35 17.81
C LEU A 79 3.11 17.49 16.29
N TRP A 80 2.61 18.63 15.80
CA TRP A 80 2.51 18.92 14.36
C TRP A 80 3.86 18.89 13.64
N MET A 81 4.93 19.45 14.23
CA MET A 81 6.25 19.43 13.63
C MET A 81 6.84 18.02 13.58
N LEU A 82 6.58 17.20 14.60
CA LEU A 82 7.01 15.81 14.63
C LEU A 82 6.30 14.96 13.59
N LEU A 83 4.99 15.15 13.42
CA LEU A 83 4.21 14.46 12.40
C LEU A 83 4.70 14.82 11.00
N LEU A 84 4.94 16.11 10.75
CA LEU A 84 5.45 16.58 9.47
C LEU A 84 6.86 16.04 9.19
N ALA A 85 7.74 16.00 10.18
CA ALA A 85 9.06 15.42 10.04
C ALA A 85 9.00 13.90 9.74
N ALA A 86 8.14 13.16 10.45
CA ALA A 86 7.96 11.73 10.20
C ALA A 86 7.39 11.46 8.81
N LEU A 87 6.46 12.29 8.34
CA LEU A 87 5.89 12.17 7.00
C LEU A 87 6.96 12.41 5.93
N LEU A 88 7.76 13.47 6.06
CA LEU A 88 8.85 13.76 5.12
C LEU A 88 9.92 12.66 5.12
N LEU A 89 10.30 12.17 6.30
CA LEU A 89 11.23 11.04 6.43
C LEU A 89 10.64 9.76 5.82
N GLY A 90 9.34 9.50 6.04
CA GLY A 90 8.64 8.35 5.48
C GLY A 90 8.63 8.36 3.95
N ILE A 91 8.34 9.51 3.34
CA ILE A 91 8.39 9.70 1.88
C ILE A 91 9.83 9.52 1.38
N GLY A 92 10.80 10.16 2.04
CA GLY A 92 12.22 10.05 1.68
C GLY A 92 12.73 8.60 1.75
N LEU A 93 12.41 7.88 2.81
CA LEU A 93 12.77 6.46 2.93
C LEU A 93 12.05 5.60 1.89
N SER A 94 10.78 5.87 1.64
CA SER A 94 9.99 5.15 0.63
C SER A 94 10.63 5.27 -0.76
N THR A 95 11.11 6.45 -1.14
CA THR A 95 11.77 6.67 -2.44
C THR A 95 13.13 5.97 -2.52
N ILE A 96 13.93 5.99 -1.44
CA ILE A 96 15.23 5.31 -1.39
C ILE A 96 15.07 3.79 -1.49
N PHE A 97 14.10 3.23 -0.75
CA PHE A 97 13.86 1.78 -0.72
C PHE A 97 12.89 1.28 -1.79
N TRP A 98 12.43 2.15 -2.69
CA TRP A 98 11.59 1.76 -3.83
C TRP A 98 12.21 0.64 -4.67
N ARG A 99 13.54 0.68 -4.83
CA ARG A 99 14.30 -0.36 -5.53
C ARG A 99 14.24 -1.73 -4.85
N ALA A 100 14.20 -1.76 -3.51
CA ALA A 100 14.05 -2.99 -2.74
C ALA A 100 12.63 -3.56 -2.84
N ARG A 101 11.62 -2.69 -2.90
CA ARG A 101 10.22 -3.06 -3.14
C ARG A 101 10.04 -3.67 -4.54
N LYS A 102 10.65 -3.06 -5.55
CA LYS A 102 10.66 -3.57 -6.94
C LYS A 102 11.24 -4.99 -7.02
N ASN A 103 12.29 -5.30 -6.23
CA ASN A 103 12.87 -6.64 -6.17
C ASN A 103 11.96 -7.67 -5.49
N ARG A 104 11.15 -7.28 -4.50
CA ARG A 104 10.20 -8.17 -3.85
C ARG A 104 9.05 -8.56 -4.79
N MET A 105 8.58 -7.62 -5.60
CA MET A 105 7.62 -7.91 -6.68
C MET A 105 8.22 -8.81 -7.76
N LYS A 106 9.50 -8.63 -8.11
CA LYS A 106 10.21 -9.54 -9.04
C LYS A 106 10.25 -11.00 -8.54
N ASN A 107 10.40 -11.22 -7.23
CA ASN A 107 10.43 -12.59 -6.67
C ASN A 107 9.08 -13.32 -6.72
N CYS A 108 7.97 -12.61 -6.80
CA CYS A 108 6.66 -13.22 -7.14
C CYS A 108 6.57 -13.58 -8.63
N PHE A 109 7.51 -13.11 -9.46
CA PHE A 109 7.55 -13.27 -10.91
C PHE A 109 8.60 -14.29 -11.40
N HIS A 110 9.22 -15.06 -10.51
CA HIS A 110 10.19 -16.09 -10.94
C HIS A 110 9.47 -17.27 -11.62
N HIS A 111 9.01 -17.03 -12.84
CA HIS A 111 9.10 -17.93 -13.98
C HIS A 111 8.88 -17.08 -15.26
N HIS A 112 9.89 -17.11 -16.12
CA HIS A 112 10.03 -16.65 -17.50
C HIS A 112 10.39 -15.19 -17.78
N HIS A 113 11.57 -15.08 -18.41
CA HIS A 113 12.10 -14.13 -19.38
C HIS A 113 12.31 -12.66 -18.94
N ASP A 114 13.53 -12.22 -19.27
CA ASP A 114 13.98 -10.82 -19.35
C ASP A 114 13.12 -10.04 -20.35
N ASP A 115 12.05 -9.43 -19.90
CA ASP A 115 11.26 -8.50 -20.70
C ASP A 115 11.54 -7.07 -20.25
N ASP A 116 11.99 -6.29 -21.19
CA ASP A 116 12.31 -4.88 -21.13
C ASP A 116 11.06 -4.07 -20.67
N TRP A 117 11.13 -3.51 -19.46
CA TRP A 117 10.10 -2.63 -18.95
C TRP A 117 10.35 -1.24 -19.52
N SER A 118 9.52 -0.80 -20.46
CA SER A 118 9.50 0.60 -20.86
C SER A 118 9.12 1.48 -19.66
N SER A 119 10.13 2.11 -19.06
CA SER A 119 9.96 3.11 -18.01
C SER A 119 9.60 4.43 -18.66
N GLU A 120 8.33 4.81 -18.63
CA GLU A 120 7.92 6.16 -19.00
C GLU A 120 8.18 7.16 -17.88
N GLU A 121 8.49 8.35 -18.31
CA GLU A 121 9.09 9.50 -17.65
C GLU A 121 8.26 10.09 -16.51
N TRP A 122 8.93 10.65 -15.52
CA TRP A 122 8.38 11.32 -14.34
C TRP A 122 7.55 12.55 -14.77
N ALA A 123 6.24 12.43 -14.76
CA ALA A 123 5.35 13.56 -14.96
C ALA A 123 5.00 14.21 -13.62
N SER A 124 5.46 15.43 -13.44
CA SER A 124 5.13 16.31 -12.32
C SER A 124 4.04 17.28 -12.76
N GLY A 125 2.84 17.13 -12.22
CA GLY A 125 1.91 18.25 -12.11
C GLY A 125 0.86 18.46 -13.20
N ASP A 126 0.92 17.76 -14.35
CA ASP A 126 -0.08 17.85 -15.42
C ASP A 126 -0.77 16.49 -15.67
N THR A 127 -1.95 16.51 -16.28
CA THR A 127 -2.65 15.29 -16.70
C THR A 127 -1.87 14.65 -17.85
N VAL A 128 -1.19 13.54 -17.59
CA VAL A 128 -0.47 12.78 -18.61
C VAL A 128 -1.40 11.73 -19.18
N THR A 129 -1.57 11.74 -20.50
CA THR A 129 -2.34 10.73 -21.22
C THR A 129 -1.39 9.91 -22.09
N SER A 130 -1.36 8.59 -21.89
CA SER A 130 -0.53 7.67 -22.65
C SER A 130 -1.32 6.45 -23.12
N THR A 131 -0.86 5.82 -24.20
CA THR A 131 -1.44 4.57 -24.74
C THR A 131 -0.34 3.51 -24.78
N ASP A 132 -0.68 2.26 -24.43
CA ASP A 132 0.26 1.15 -24.38
C ASP A 132 -0.39 -0.11 -24.98
N ASP A 133 0.30 -0.74 -25.91
CA ASP A 133 -0.15 -1.95 -26.62
C ASP A 133 0.66 -3.20 -26.19
N SER A 134 1.53 -3.07 -25.19
CA SER A 134 2.40 -4.16 -24.74
C SER A 134 1.67 -5.21 -23.91
N GLU A 135 2.23 -6.42 -23.81
CA GLU A 135 1.74 -7.48 -22.94
C GLU A 135 1.94 -7.18 -21.44
N ASN A 136 2.96 -6.35 -21.13
CA ASN A 136 3.30 -5.94 -19.77
C ASN A 136 3.29 -4.42 -19.69
N VAL A 137 2.35 -3.88 -18.95
CA VAL A 137 2.10 -2.42 -18.82
C VAL A 137 2.54 -1.93 -17.45
N SER A 138 3.26 -0.80 -17.38
CA SER A 138 3.58 -0.11 -16.14
C SER A 138 3.01 1.30 -16.14
N VAL A 139 2.45 1.68 -14.99
CA VAL A 139 1.93 3.02 -14.73
C VAL A 139 2.49 3.47 -13.39
N ASP A 140 3.40 4.43 -13.42
CA ASP A 140 4.03 5.00 -12.23
C ASP A 140 3.62 6.48 -12.12
N SER A 141 2.93 6.87 -11.03
CA SER A 141 2.49 8.24 -10.81
C SER A 141 2.76 8.66 -9.37
N THR A 142 3.44 9.78 -9.16
CA THR A 142 3.79 10.26 -7.83
C THR A 142 2.94 11.44 -7.39
N PHE A 143 2.65 12.39 -8.26
CA PHE A 143 1.76 13.53 -8.02
C PHE A 143 0.98 13.85 -9.30
N GLY A 144 -0.26 14.34 -9.15
CA GLY A 144 -1.09 14.77 -10.25
C GLY A 144 -2.09 13.74 -10.74
N GLU A 145 -2.53 13.87 -11.99
CA GLU A 145 -3.49 12.96 -12.62
C GLU A 145 -2.84 12.25 -13.81
N HIS A 146 -2.97 10.94 -13.86
CA HIS A 146 -2.46 10.11 -14.95
C HIS A 146 -3.58 9.30 -15.58
N VAL A 147 -3.69 9.37 -16.91
CA VAL A 147 -4.68 8.61 -17.69
C VAL A 147 -3.94 7.69 -18.66
N LYS A 148 -4.16 6.38 -18.54
CA LYS A 148 -3.54 5.36 -19.40
C LYS A 148 -4.61 4.57 -20.15
N TYR A 149 -4.43 4.44 -21.46
CA TYR A 149 -5.23 3.56 -22.30
C TYR A 149 -4.41 2.33 -22.66
N VAL A 150 -4.90 1.15 -22.30
CA VAL A 150 -4.26 -0.14 -22.59
C VAL A 150 -5.02 -0.80 -23.72
N ARG A 151 -4.32 -1.17 -24.82
CA ARG A 151 -4.90 -1.77 -26.03
C ARG A 151 -4.29 -3.12 -26.38
N SER A 152 -3.68 -3.78 -25.42
CA SER A 152 -3.02 -5.06 -25.64
C SER A 152 -4.00 -6.15 -26.06
N THR A 153 -3.61 -6.95 -27.06
CA THR A 153 -4.36 -8.14 -27.49
C THR A 153 -4.04 -9.40 -26.70
N ASN A 154 -3.00 -9.33 -25.83
CA ASN A 154 -2.56 -10.44 -24.97
C ASN A 154 -1.97 -9.90 -23.67
N LEU A 155 -2.78 -9.21 -22.87
CA LEU A 155 -2.35 -8.58 -21.65
C LEU A 155 -2.04 -9.64 -20.59
N LYS A 156 -0.80 -9.68 -20.11
CA LYS A 156 -0.36 -10.60 -19.05
C LYS A 156 -0.25 -9.92 -17.70
N LYS A 157 0.33 -8.73 -17.68
CA LYS A 157 0.64 -8.04 -16.41
C LYS A 157 0.45 -6.54 -16.52
N VAL A 158 -0.15 -5.97 -15.48
CA VAL A 158 -0.24 -4.52 -15.31
C VAL A 158 0.32 -4.18 -13.93
N LYS A 159 1.22 -3.21 -13.87
CA LYS A 159 1.71 -2.66 -12.61
C LYS A 159 1.30 -1.21 -12.50
N ILE A 160 0.61 -0.86 -11.42
CA ILE A 160 0.17 0.50 -11.12
C ILE A 160 0.76 0.89 -9.77
N ASP A 161 1.65 1.88 -9.76
CA ASP A 161 2.25 2.46 -8.57
C ASP A 161 1.81 3.93 -8.48
N SER A 162 1.01 4.25 -7.48
CA SER A 162 0.36 5.55 -7.34
C SER A 162 0.57 6.12 -5.95
N ASN A 163 1.28 7.26 -5.88
CA ASN A 163 1.59 7.95 -4.64
C ASN A 163 1.13 9.41 -4.72
N PHE A 164 0.20 9.82 -3.87
CA PHE A 164 -0.38 11.19 -3.85
C PHE A 164 -0.93 11.64 -5.21
N SER A 165 -1.54 10.71 -5.97
CA SER A 165 -1.99 10.96 -7.34
C SER A 165 -3.36 10.35 -7.63
N SER A 166 -3.92 10.68 -8.79
CA SER A 166 -5.13 10.05 -9.33
C SER A 166 -4.78 9.33 -10.63
N VAL A 167 -4.99 8.02 -10.67
CA VAL A 167 -4.67 7.22 -11.86
C VAL A 167 -5.93 6.63 -12.44
N LYS A 168 -6.15 6.84 -13.74
CA LYS A 168 -7.25 6.25 -14.49
C LYS A 168 -6.69 5.33 -15.57
N VAL A 169 -7.04 4.04 -15.53
CA VAL A 169 -6.60 3.06 -16.53
C VAL A 169 -7.79 2.48 -17.24
N TYR A 170 -7.79 2.57 -18.57
CA TYR A 170 -8.85 2.09 -19.46
C TYR A 170 -8.39 0.82 -20.15
N PHE A 171 -9.15 -0.27 -19.96
CA PHE A 171 -8.93 -1.58 -20.59
C PHE A 171 -10.06 -1.95 -21.57
N ASP A 172 -10.87 -0.99 -21.98
CA ASP A 172 -12.07 -1.19 -22.82
C ASP A 172 -11.76 -1.85 -24.16
N GLN A 173 -10.54 -1.67 -24.68
CA GLN A 173 -10.08 -2.26 -25.94
C GLN A 173 -8.98 -3.32 -25.72
N CYS A 174 -8.95 -3.94 -24.55
CA CYS A 174 -7.90 -4.87 -24.16
C CYS A 174 -8.41 -6.31 -24.06
N GLN A 175 -7.58 -7.26 -24.47
CA GLN A 175 -7.82 -8.68 -24.28
C GLN A 175 -6.86 -9.23 -23.24
N ALA A 176 -7.42 -9.87 -22.23
CA ALA A 176 -6.61 -10.56 -21.21
C ALA A 176 -6.01 -11.84 -21.79
N SER A 177 -4.83 -12.19 -21.32
CA SER A 177 -4.14 -13.42 -21.72
C SER A 177 -4.96 -14.66 -21.34
N PRO A 178 -5.03 -15.69 -22.19
CA PRO A 178 -5.65 -16.99 -21.87
C PRO A 178 -5.00 -17.66 -20.65
N GLU A 179 -3.71 -17.37 -20.38
CA GLU A 179 -2.96 -17.88 -19.24
C GLU A 179 -3.33 -17.17 -17.94
N GLY A 180 -4.13 -16.13 -18.01
CA GLY A 180 -4.53 -15.25 -16.91
C GLY A 180 -3.81 -13.91 -16.95
N THR A 181 -4.47 -12.89 -16.41
CA THR A 181 -3.92 -11.53 -16.30
C THR A 181 -3.82 -11.15 -14.83
N THR A 182 -2.74 -10.48 -14.46
CA THR A 182 -2.55 -9.98 -13.10
C THR A 182 -2.36 -8.47 -13.11
N ILE A 183 -3.16 -7.76 -12.33
CA ILE A 183 -3.06 -6.32 -12.09
C ILE A 183 -2.47 -6.13 -10.69
N PHE A 184 -1.28 -5.54 -10.62
CA PHE A 184 -0.62 -5.17 -9.37
C PHE A 184 -0.89 -3.71 -9.08
N VAL A 185 -1.38 -3.41 -7.88
CA VAL A 185 -1.63 -2.05 -7.42
C VAL A 185 -0.84 -1.77 -6.16
N ASP A 186 -0.13 -0.65 -6.14
CA ASP A 186 0.48 -0.04 -4.94
C ASP A 186 -0.09 1.38 -4.84
N CYS A 187 -1.09 1.55 -3.99
CA CYS A 187 -1.85 2.78 -3.87
C CYS A 187 -1.60 3.40 -2.51
N ASN A 188 -0.91 4.55 -2.47
CA ASN A 188 -0.59 5.27 -1.26
C ASN A 188 -1.10 6.71 -1.33
N PHE A 189 -2.04 7.08 -0.48
CA PHE A 189 -2.70 8.41 -0.48
C PHE A 189 -3.24 8.82 -1.86
N SER A 190 -3.81 7.84 -2.59
CA SER A 190 -4.13 7.99 -4.01
C SER A 190 -5.50 7.42 -4.35
N GLY A 191 -6.01 7.78 -5.53
CA GLY A 191 -7.19 7.17 -6.12
C GLY A 191 -6.83 6.45 -7.43
N ILE A 192 -7.17 5.17 -7.54
CA ILE A 192 -7.00 4.40 -8.78
C ILE A 192 -8.37 4.02 -9.32
N PHE A 193 -8.63 4.34 -10.58
CA PHE A 193 -9.85 4.01 -11.30
C PHE A 193 -9.53 3.06 -12.45
N LEU A 194 -10.07 1.84 -12.39
CA LEU A 194 -9.87 0.81 -13.39
C LEU A 194 -11.16 0.66 -14.21
N TYR A 195 -11.12 1.04 -15.46
CA TYR A 195 -12.23 0.86 -16.42
C TYR A 195 -11.99 -0.44 -17.18
N ILE A 196 -12.76 -1.48 -16.85
CA ILE A 196 -12.53 -2.84 -17.34
C ILE A 196 -13.70 -3.37 -18.17
N PRO A 197 -13.45 -4.25 -19.15
CA PRO A 197 -14.51 -4.90 -19.93
C PRO A 197 -15.43 -5.74 -19.03
N ARG A 198 -16.72 -5.76 -19.34
CA ARG A 198 -17.70 -6.61 -18.64
C ARG A 198 -17.45 -8.11 -18.77
N THR A 199 -16.59 -8.49 -19.70
CA THR A 199 -16.17 -9.89 -19.91
C THR A 199 -15.13 -10.37 -18.90
N TRP A 200 -14.60 -9.46 -18.05
CA TRP A 200 -13.61 -9.80 -17.04
C TRP A 200 -14.26 -10.03 -15.67
N SER A 201 -13.74 -11.02 -14.95
CA SER A 201 -14.08 -11.29 -13.54
C SER A 201 -12.87 -10.98 -12.68
N ILE A 202 -13.00 -10.03 -11.75
CA ILE A 202 -11.89 -9.58 -10.90
C ILE A 202 -11.86 -10.36 -9.59
N ASN A 203 -10.80 -11.15 -9.42
CA ASN A 203 -10.48 -11.77 -8.15
C ASN A 203 -9.62 -10.82 -7.30
N ASN A 204 -10.23 -10.18 -6.32
CA ASN A 204 -9.54 -9.24 -5.46
C ASN A 204 -8.74 -9.96 -4.36
N GLN A 205 -7.43 -9.75 -4.36
CA GLN A 205 -6.46 -10.27 -3.38
C GLN A 205 -5.57 -9.15 -2.83
N THR A 206 -6.08 -7.92 -2.80
CA THR A 206 -5.34 -6.77 -2.28
C THR A 206 -5.37 -6.73 -0.75
N ASP A 207 -4.27 -6.29 -0.15
CA ASP A 207 -4.20 -5.93 1.26
C ASP A 207 -4.58 -4.45 1.42
N VAL A 208 -5.61 -4.16 2.23
CA VAL A 208 -6.13 -2.80 2.42
C VAL A 208 -5.84 -2.31 3.83
N PHE A 209 -5.21 -1.14 3.95
CA PHE A 209 -5.03 -0.44 5.22
C PHE A 209 -5.54 1.01 5.11
N ALA A 210 -6.58 1.35 5.89
CA ALA A 210 -7.23 2.67 5.88
C ALA A 210 -7.60 3.17 4.46
N GLY A 211 -8.14 2.26 3.63
CA GLY A 211 -8.57 2.50 2.26
C GLY A 211 -9.74 1.63 1.87
N SER A 212 -10.10 1.66 0.58
CA SER A 212 -11.18 0.83 0.04
C SER A 212 -10.84 0.27 -1.35
N VAL A 213 -11.42 -0.91 -1.65
CA VAL A 213 -11.48 -1.46 -3.01
C VAL A 213 -12.94 -1.72 -3.33
N GLU A 214 -13.46 -1.03 -4.33
CA GLU A 214 -14.87 -1.05 -4.70
C GLU A 214 -15.07 -1.61 -6.10
N GLY A 215 -16.21 -2.29 -6.34
CA GLY A 215 -16.63 -2.78 -7.64
C GLY A 215 -15.99 -4.10 -8.07
N ALA A 216 -15.17 -4.75 -7.23
CA ALA A 216 -14.67 -6.08 -7.55
C ALA A 216 -15.80 -7.11 -7.50
N THR A 217 -16.15 -7.67 -8.66
CA THR A 217 -17.14 -8.74 -8.74
C THR A 217 -16.47 -10.01 -9.23
N ASN A 218 -16.48 -11.02 -8.38
CA ASN A 218 -16.09 -12.38 -8.76
C ASN A 218 -17.34 -13.08 -9.29
N THR A 219 -17.65 -12.88 -10.57
CA THR A 219 -18.84 -13.46 -11.20
C THR A 219 -18.54 -14.89 -11.67
N PRO A 220 -19.25 -15.91 -11.21
CA PRO A 220 -19.09 -17.26 -11.74
C PRO A 220 -19.68 -17.33 -13.16
N GLY A 221 -18.89 -17.86 -14.11
CA GLY A 221 -19.29 -18.01 -15.53
C GLY A 221 -18.07 -18.04 -16.46
N ASP A 222 -18.32 -17.98 -17.77
CA ASP A 222 -17.29 -17.93 -18.82
C ASP A 222 -16.58 -16.56 -18.94
N TYR A 223 -16.26 -15.95 -17.80
CA TYR A 223 -15.54 -14.69 -17.74
C TYR A 223 -14.04 -14.92 -17.66
N THR A 224 -13.27 -14.05 -18.31
CA THR A 224 -11.82 -14.08 -18.21
C THR A 224 -11.39 -13.66 -16.79
N LYS A 225 -10.69 -14.55 -16.10
CA LYS A 225 -10.25 -14.30 -14.72
C LYS A 225 -9.04 -13.37 -14.70
N VAL A 226 -9.19 -12.26 -13.99
CA VAL A 226 -8.12 -11.29 -13.75
C VAL A 226 -7.89 -11.18 -12.25
N SER A 227 -6.64 -11.34 -11.82
CA SER A 227 -6.27 -11.20 -10.41
C SER A 227 -5.85 -9.76 -10.13
N LEU A 228 -6.46 -9.13 -9.14
CA LEU A 228 -6.05 -7.83 -8.59
C LEU A 228 -5.29 -8.07 -7.30
N VAL A 229 -4.01 -7.70 -7.26
CA VAL A 229 -3.09 -7.99 -6.14
C VAL A 229 -2.34 -6.73 -5.74
N GLY A 230 -1.97 -6.57 -4.50
CA GLY A 230 -1.13 -5.47 -4.04
C GLY A 230 -1.62 -4.81 -2.76
N ASP A 231 -1.19 -3.57 -2.52
CA ASP A 231 -1.42 -2.84 -1.28
C ASP A 231 -2.19 -1.54 -1.55
N VAL A 232 -3.21 -1.26 -0.73
CA VAL A 232 -3.96 0.00 -0.76
C VAL A 232 -3.88 0.64 0.61
N ASN A 233 -3.14 1.76 0.72
CA ASN A 233 -2.88 2.46 1.97
C ASN A 233 -3.35 3.90 1.89
N PHE A 234 -4.33 4.29 2.74
CA PHE A 234 -4.93 5.62 2.75
C PHE A 234 -5.41 6.08 1.36
N GLY A 235 -5.96 5.14 0.57
CA GLY A 235 -6.39 5.40 -0.79
C GLY A 235 -7.60 4.57 -1.18
N SER A 236 -7.99 4.67 -2.44
CA SER A 236 -9.10 3.90 -2.98
C SER A 236 -8.78 3.33 -4.36
N VAL A 237 -9.21 2.10 -4.59
CA VAL A 237 -9.25 1.49 -5.92
C VAL A 237 -10.70 1.26 -6.31
N LYS A 238 -11.12 1.86 -7.41
CA LYS A 238 -12.49 1.73 -7.92
C LYS A 238 -12.48 1.02 -9.27
N ILE A 239 -13.20 -0.08 -9.34
CA ILE A 239 -13.38 -0.88 -10.55
C ILE A 239 -14.71 -0.51 -11.19
N ILE A 240 -14.66 -0.12 -12.46
CA ILE A 240 -15.81 0.35 -13.23
C ILE A 240 -15.92 -0.53 -14.47
N TYR A 241 -17.02 -1.26 -14.61
CA TYR A 241 -17.29 -2.11 -15.76
C TYR A 241 -17.88 -1.29 -16.92
N VAL A 242 -17.25 -1.36 -18.08
CA VAL A 242 -17.60 -0.62 -19.30
C VAL A 242 -17.96 -1.55 -20.45
#